data_93d741e6fa96c0a1e86062d307221857
#
_entry.id   93d741e6fa96c0a1e86062d307221857
#
_cell.length_a   1.000
_cell.length_b   1.000
_cell.length_c   1.000
_cell.angle_alpha   90.00
_cell.angle_beta   90.00
_cell.angle_gamma   90.00
#
_symmetry.space_group_name_H-M   'P 1'
#
loop_
_entity.id
_entity.type
_entity.pdbx_description
1 polymer ?
#
loop_
_entity_poly.entity_id
_entity_poly.type
_entity_poly.pdbx_seq_one_letter_code
_entity_poly.pdbx_strand_id
1 'polypeptide(L)'
;MNKFRQLFIIFFLFMLPISTQAEITNSRLLKLDTLSEQALQFTKAGRYDQAEALMEQFNKDYLVLQQDDRLVSAEEWAVIMNVFHEAFALVKQPDGREQKCLEVMTSFRLVVNAISSTSTPLWMQMEEPVMSSLQDVKQSSSQLDSSQFHETFNVFLSNYETLKPSLQVDLDADQLQVLDAQVRYVDHYREEILATPTEADAIERLEKEVKAVFYEKTREESVQPSLGWVISMTGGIIITTLSYVGWRKYKGQQEEARNKPNH
;
A
#
# COMPACT_ATOMS: atom_id res chain seq x y z
N MET A 1 -20.25 -44.91 -21.38
CA MET A 1 -19.71 -44.55 -20.03
C MET A 1 -18.32 -43.94 -20.10
N ASN A 2 -17.43 -44.32 -21.01
CA ASN A 2 -16.05 -43.82 -21.05
C ASN A 2 -15.90 -42.38 -21.56
N LYS A 3 -16.69 -41.88 -22.48
CA LYS A 3 -16.58 -40.53 -23.05
C LYS A 3 -16.94 -39.43 -22.03
N PHE A 4 -17.92 -39.68 -21.18
CA PHE A 4 -18.30 -38.71 -20.11
C PHE A 4 -17.25 -38.61 -19.01
N ARG A 5 -16.60 -39.72 -18.67
CA ARG A 5 -15.49 -39.79 -17.72
C ARG A 5 -14.25 -39.08 -18.27
N GLN A 6 -13.97 -39.19 -19.56
CA GLN A 6 -12.88 -38.45 -20.21
C GLN A 6 -13.16 -36.94 -20.26
N LEU A 7 -14.40 -36.52 -20.55
CA LEU A 7 -14.78 -35.09 -20.56
C LEU A 7 -14.67 -34.45 -19.16
N PHE A 8 -15.02 -35.21 -18.12
CA PHE A 8 -14.93 -34.79 -16.73
C PHE A 8 -13.45 -34.65 -16.25
N ILE A 9 -12.57 -35.55 -16.73
CA ILE A 9 -11.13 -35.49 -16.42
C ILE A 9 -10.50 -34.30 -17.14
N ILE A 10 -10.86 -34.03 -18.40
CA ILE A 10 -10.35 -32.85 -19.14
C ILE A 10 -10.85 -31.56 -18.49
N PHE A 11 -12.11 -31.50 -18.04
CA PHE A 11 -12.64 -30.34 -17.32
C PHE A 11 -11.93 -30.12 -15.96
N PHE A 12 -11.62 -31.19 -15.24
CA PHE A 12 -10.89 -31.12 -13.96
C PHE A 12 -9.42 -30.71 -14.15
N LEU A 13 -8.80 -31.10 -15.26
CA LEU A 13 -7.45 -30.72 -15.63
C LEU A 13 -7.34 -29.20 -15.97
N PHE A 14 -8.41 -28.62 -16.52
CA PHE A 14 -8.52 -27.19 -16.85
C PHE A 14 -8.80 -26.31 -15.61
N MET A 15 -9.22 -26.91 -14.50
CA MET A 15 -9.48 -26.25 -13.22
C MET A 15 -8.25 -26.25 -12.29
N LEU A 16 -7.12 -26.78 -12.71
CA LEU A 16 -5.89 -26.62 -11.92
C LEU A 16 -5.47 -25.15 -11.95
N PRO A 17 -5.35 -24.48 -10.79
CA PRO A 17 -5.01 -23.07 -10.75
C PRO A 17 -3.60 -22.85 -11.34
N ILE A 18 -3.50 -22.02 -12.36
CA ILE A 18 -2.25 -21.48 -12.89
C ILE A 18 -1.79 -20.38 -11.90
N SER A 19 -1.48 -20.77 -10.66
CA SER A 19 -1.23 -19.80 -9.58
C SER A 19 0.20 -19.78 -9.08
N THR A 20 1.10 -20.61 -9.62
CA THR A 20 2.39 -20.83 -8.98
C THR A 20 3.35 -19.64 -9.07
N GLN A 21 3.28 -18.80 -10.07
CA GLN A 21 4.24 -17.71 -10.26
C GLN A 21 3.86 -16.45 -9.50
N ALA A 22 2.59 -16.08 -9.46
CA ALA A 22 2.09 -14.94 -8.67
C ALA A 22 2.26 -15.16 -7.16
N GLU A 23 2.10 -16.40 -6.69
CA GLU A 23 2.24 -16.76 -5.28
C GLU A 23 3.70 -16.68 -4.80
N ILE A 24 4.66 -17.14 -5.63
CA ILE A 24 6.09 -17.06 -5.32
C ILE A 24 6.57 -15.60 -5.25
N THR A 25 6.05 -14.75 -6.10
CA THR A 25 6.50 -13.37 -6.21
C THR A 25 5.91 -12.51 -5.09
N ASN A 26 4.64 -12.73 -4.75
CA ASN A 26 4.03 -12.10 -3.59
C ASN A 26 4.76 -12.50 -2.28
N SER A 27 5.19 -13.75 -2.18
CA SER A 27 6.04 -14.24 -1.08
C SER A 27 7.39 -13.49 -0.97
N ARG A 28 7.98 -13.06 -2.08
CA ARG A 28 9.24 -12.30 -2.06
C ARG A 28 9.06 -10.85 -1.64
N LEU A 29 7.98 -10.18 -2.07
CA LEU A 29 7.63 -8.84 -1.58
C LEU A 29 7.36 -8.86 -0.07
N LEU A 30 6.62 -9.85 0.42
CA LEU A 30 6.40 -10.05 1.85
C LEU A 30 7.71 -10.28 2.63
N LYS A 31 8.71 -10.91 1.99
CA LYS A 31 10.03 -11.05 2.61
C LYS A 31 10.73 -9.69 2.74
N LEU A 32 10.69 -8.83 1.71
CA LEU A 32 11.23 -7.46 1.79
C LEU A 32 10.51 -6.65 2.87
N ASP A 33 9.20 -6.79 2.96
CA ASP A 33 8.38 -6.19 4.01
C ASP A 33 8.86 -6.60 5.41
N THR A 34 9.03 -7.91 5.63
CA THR A 34 9.53 -8.46 6.90
C THR A 34 10.95 -7.95 7.24
N LEU A 35 11.85 -7.87 6.24
CA LEU A 35 13.20 -7.35 6.46
C LEU A 35 13.20 -5.88 6.87
N SER A 36 12.37 -5.06 6.23
CA SER A 36 12.23 -3.65 6.58
C SER A 36 11.65 -3.45 7.99
N GLU A 37 10.65 -4.27 8.37
CA GLU A 37 10.08 -4.27 9.71
C GLU A 37 11.13 -4.60 10.77
N GLN A 38 11.86 -5.70 10.60
CA GLN A 38 12.90 -6.12 11.53
C GLN A 38 14.04 -5.09 11.62
N ALA A 39 14.44 -4.49 10.49
CA ALA A 39 15.45 -3.43 10.49
C ALA A 39 15.00 -2.22 11.31
N LEU A 40 13.72 -1.78 11.16
CA LEU A 40 13.16 -0.71 11.99
C LEU A 40 13.16 -1.09 13.48
N GLN A 41 12.78 -2.31 13.84
CA GLN A 41 12.77 -2.75 15.24
C GLN A 41 14.18 -2.76 15.85
N PHE A 42 15.19 -3.19 15.11
CA PHE A 42 16.58 -3.11 15.58
C PHE A 42 17.07 -1.66 15.69
N THR A 43 16.70 -0.78 14.76
CA THR A 43 17.00 0.65 14.85
C THR A 43 16.38 1.27 16.10
N LYS A 44 15.11 0.99 16.40
CA LYS A 44 14.43 1.43 17.63
C LYS A 44 15.13 0.95 18.90
N ALA A 45 15.72 -0.24 18.86
CA ALA A 45 16.46 -0.82 19.97
C ALA A 45 17.93 -0.34 20.06
N GLY A 46 18.38 0.57 19.18
CA GLY A 46 19.77 1.02 19.10
C GLY A 46 20.76 -0.05 18.61
N ARG A 47 20.24 -1.12 17.98
CA ARG A 47 21.03 -2.26 17.51
C ARG A 47 21.36 -2.09 16.03
N TYR A 48 22.16 -1.09 15.71
CA TYR A 48 22.43 -0.65 14.35
C TYR A 48 23.15 -1.69 13.50
N ASP A 49 24.09 -2.48 14.07
CA ASP A 49 24.77 -3.56 13.34
C ASP A 49 23.79 -4.60 12.80
N GLN A 50 22.75 -4.96 13.60
CA GLN A 50 21.71 -5.90 13.15
C GLN A 50 20.78 -5.27 12.12
N ALA A 51 20.45 -4.00 12.27
CA ALA A 51 19.67 -3.27 11.27
C ALA A 51 20.43 -3.21 9.94
N GLU A 52 21.74 -2.91 9.95
CA GLU A 52 22.61 -2.90 8.77
C GLU A 52 22.61 -4.26 8.06
N ALA A 53 22.81 -5.37 8.79
CA ALA A 53 22.81 -6.70 8.22
C ALA A 53 21.49 -7.06 7.52
N LEU A 54 20.34 -6.64 8.08
CA LEU A 54 19.02 -6.86 7.46
C LEU A 54 18.83 -5.99 6.22
N MET A 55 19.30 -4.75 6.22
CA MET A 55 19.26 -3.87 5.05
C MET A 55 20.17 -4.40 3.93
N GLU A 56 21.34 -4.96 4.24
CA GLU A 56 22.13 -5.66 3.24
C GLU A 56 21.41 -6.87 2.64
N GLN A 57 20.69 -7.62 3.46
CA GLN A 57 19.86 -8.74 2.96
C GLN A 57 18.71 -8.23 2.09
N PHE A 58 18.05 -7.12 2.50
CA PHE A 58 17.04 -6.46 1.67
C PHE A 58 17.58 -6.11 0.29
N ASN A 59 18.75 -5.49 0.22
CA ASN A 59 19.37 -5.11 -1.05
C ASN A 59 19.67 -6.33 -1.95
N LYS A 60 20.12 -7.44 -1.37
CA LYS A 60 20.34 -8.69 -2.13
C LYS A 60 19.05 -9.23 -2.71
N ASP A 61 17.97 -9.25 -1.93
CA ASP A 61 16.68 -9.76 -2.38
C ASP A 61 16.02 -8.80 -3.39
N TYR A 62 16.16 -7.47 -3.21
CA TYR A 62 15.75 -6.46 -4.18
C TYR A 62 16.37 -6.68 -5.56
N LEU A 63 17.69 -6.91 -5.65
CA LEU A 63 18.41 -7.13 -6.93
C LEU A 63 17.85 -8.31 -7.74
N VAL A 64 17.20 -9.26 -7.08
CA VAL A 64 16.53 -10.38 -7.75
C VAL A 64 15.14 -9.97 -8.23
N LEU A 65 14.42 -9.16 -7.44
CA LEU A 65 13.04 -8.75 -7.74
C LEU A 65 12.93 -7.66 -8.80
N GLN A 66 13.89 -6.74 -8.85
CA GLN A 66 13.89 -5.63 -9.82
C GLN A 66 13.89 -6.06 -11.29
N GLN A 67 14.18 -7.34 -11.56
CA GLN A 67 14.15 -7.89 -12.91
C GLN A 67 12.73 -8.24 -13.40
N ASP A 68 11.73 -8.16 -12.54
CA ASP A 68 10.32 -8.46 -12.86
C ASP A 68 9.45 -7.20 -12.74
N ASP A 69 9.42 -6.38 -13.78
CA ASP A 69 8.70 -5.09 -13.86
C ASP A 69 7.17 -5.23 -13.72
N ARG A 70 6.63 -6.46 -13.64
CA ARG A 70 5.18 -6.69 -13.55
C ARG A 70 4.63 -6.46 -12.16
N LEU A 71 5.47 -6.37 -11.15
CA LEU A 71 5.09 -6.31 -9.74
C LEU A 71 5.25 -4.93 -9.14
N VAL A 72 6.35 -4.31 -9.45
CA VAL A 72 6.75 -3.00 -8.97
C VAL A 72 7.41 -2.29 -10.14
N SER A 73 6.94 -1.12 -10.49
CA SER A 73 7.49 -0.33 -11.58
C SER A 73 8.90 0.18 -11.28
N ALA A 74 9.62 0.58 -12.30
CA ALA A 74 10.96 1.17 -12.14
C ALA A 74 10.91 2.47 -11.32
N GLU A 75 9.84 3.25 -11.47
CA GLU A 75 9.59 4.49 -10.73
C GLU A 75 9.38 4.21 -9.23
N GLU A 76 8.55 3.24 -8.89
CA GLU A 76 8.32 2.83 -7.48
C GLU A 76 9.62 2.30 -6.86
N TRP A 77 10.38 1.47 -7.58
CA TRP A 77 11.69 1.03 -7.12
C TRP A 77 12.66 2.19 -6.88
N ALA A 78 12.65 3.20 -7.73
CA ALA A 78 13.51 4.37 -7.55
C ALA A 78 13.16 5.13 -6.25
N VAL A 79 11.87 5.29 -5.93
CA VAL A 79 11.42 5.89 -4.67
C VAL A 79 11.93 5.09 -3.47
N ILE A 80 11.70 3.76 -3.47
CA ILE A 80 12.12 2.89 -2.36
C ILE A 80 13.63 2.94 -2.17
N MET A 81 14.40 2.84 -3.26
CA MET A 81 15.85 2.81 -3.17
C MET A 81 16.46 4.15 -2.76
N ASN A 82 15.83 5.27 -3.07
CA ASN A 82 16.25 6.57 -2.54
C ASN A 82 16.16 6.61 -1.01
N VAL A 83 15.02 6.18 -0.45
CA VAL A 83 14.85 6.10 1.01
C VAL A 83 15.76 5.04 1.63
N PHE A 84 15.91 3.89 0.96
CA PHE A 84 16.83 2.83 1.39
C PHE A 84 18.26 3.35 1.54
N HIS A 85 18.78 4.06 0.55
CA HIS A 85 20.17 4.56 0.59
C HIS A 85 20.37 5.59 1.72
N GLU A 86 19.41 6.48 1.96
CA GLU A 86 19.46 7.41 3.07
C GLU A 86 19.42 6.67 4.42
N ALA A 87 18.47 5.75 4.61
CA ALA A 87 18.34 4.94 5.82
C ALA A 87 19.60 4.11 6.09
N PHE A 88 20.14 3.46 5.05
CA PHE A 88 21.33 2.62 5.16
C PHE A 88 22.58 3.43 5.56
N ALA A 89 22.74 4.64 4.99
CA ALA A 89 23.83 5.52 5.36
C ALA A 89 23.75 5.98 6.82
N LEU A 90 22.52 6.28 7.31
CA LEU A 90 22.29 6.68 8.71
C LEU A 90 22.48 5.53 9.68
N VAL A 91 22.06 4.32 9.34
CA VAL A 91 22.25 3.11 10.16
C VAL A 91 23.74 2.80 10.33
N LYS A 92 24.54 2.98 9.28
CA LYS A 92 26.00 2.79 9.32
C LYS A 92 26.73 3.81 10.19
N GLN A 93 26.22 5.02 10.29
CA GLN A 93 26.83 6.12 11.03
C GLN A 93 25.75 6.92 11.78
N PRO A 94 25.18 6.35 12.84
CA PRO A 94 24.08 6.99 13.58
C PRO A 94 24.53 8.18 14.43
N ASP A 95 25.82 8.29 14.75
CA ASP A 95 26.44 9.20 15.73
C ASP A 95 25.80 10.59 15.80
N GLY A 96 25.02 10.86 16.84
CA GLY A 96 24.32 12.13 17.05
C GLY A 96 23.13 12.39 16.14
N ARG A 97 22.69 11.39 15.34
CA ARG A 97 21.56 11.48 14.39
C ARG A 97 20.55 10.36 14.60
N GLU A 98 20.46 9.81 15.79
CA GLU A 98 19.63 8.65 16.12
C GLU A 98 18.15 8.92 15.81
N GLN A 99 17.66 10.14 16.12
CA GLN A 99 16.30 10.55 15.81
C GLN A 99 16.05 10.57 14.29
N LYS A 100 16.95 11.18 13.52
CA LYS A 100 16.85 11.21 12.05
C LYS A 100 16.95 9.82 11.45
N CYS A 101 17.81 8.95 11.99
CA CYS A 101 17.92 7.56 11.59
C CYS A 101 16.58 6.83 11.78
N LEU A 102 15.91 7.03 12.90
CA LEU A 102 14.60 6.44 13.18
C LEU A 102 13.50 6.96 12.24
N GLU A 103 13.47 8.26 11.95
CA GLU A 103 12.53 8.88 11.00
C GLU A 103 12.67 8.29 9.60
N VAL A 104 13.90 8.27 9.06
CA VAL A 104 14.14 7.74 7.71
C VAL A 104 13.93 6.23 7.64
N MET A 105 14.29 5.48 8.70
CA MET A 105 13.99 4.05 8.76
C MET A 105 12.48 3.78 8.84
N THR A 106 11.71 4.65 9.51
CA THR A 106 10.25 4.59 9.52
C THR A 106 9.70 4.84 8.12
N SER A 107 10.18 5.88 7.43
CA SER A 107 9.80 6.16 6.04
C SER A 107 10.12 4.97 5.11
N PHE A 108 11.31 4.37 5.26
CA PHE A 108 11.68 3.16 4.53
C PHE A 108 10.72 2.00 4.79
N ARG A 109 10.35 1.75 6.05
CA ARG A 109 9.37 0.72 6.41
C ARG A 109 8.00 0.98 5.78
N LEU A 110 7.53 2.22 5.81
CA LEU A 110 6.22 2.61 5.28
C LEU A 110 6.16 2.42 3.76
N VAL A 111 7.18 2.87 3.02
CA VAL A 111 7.19 2.77 1.55
C VAL A 111 7.33 1.31 1.07
N VAL A 112 8.11 0.48 1.75
CA VAL A 112 8.19 -0.95 1.43
C VAL A 112 6.86 -1.64 1.67
N ASN A 113 6.16 -1.28 2.77
CA ASN A 113 4.84 -1.83 3.04
C ASN A 113 3.80 -1.37 2.01
N ALA A 114 3.85 -0.14 1.54
CA ALA A 114 2.90 0.38 0.54
C ALA A 114 2.85 -0.49 -0.73
N ILE A 115 4.00 -1.01 -1.20
CA ILE A 115 4.07 -1.89 -2.37
C ILE A 115 3.78 -3.37 -2.09
N SER A 116 3.95 -3.82 -0.85
CA SER A 116 3.79 -5.23 -0.47
C SER A 116 2.41 -5.55 0.11
N SER A 117 1.71 -4.53 0.59
CA SER A 117 0.40 -4.67 1.22
C SER A 117 -0.69 -4.98 0.20
N THR A 118 -1.52 -5.98 0.52
CA THR A 118 -2.74 -6.32 -0.23
C THR A 118 -4.01 -5.79 0.45
N SER A 119 -3.85 -5.09 1.55
CA SER A 119 -4.91 -4.48 2.37
C SER A 119 -4.48 -3.08 2.78
N THR A 120 -5.04 -2.55 3.85
CA THR A 120 -4.70 -1.23 4.40
C THR A 120 -3.19 -1.06 4.58
N PRO A 121 -2.53 -0.15 3.85
CA PRO A 121 -1.10 0.06 3.99
C PRO A 121 -0.78 0.74 5.33
N LEU A 122 0.43 0.47 5.86
CA LEU A 122 0.85 0.99 7.17
C LEU A 122 0.88 2.51 7.25
N TRP A 123 1.11 3.20 6.13
CA TRP A 123 1.14 4.66 6.13
C TRP A 123 -0.19 5.28 6.57
N MET A 124 -1.32 4.57 6.46
CA MET A 124 -2.61 5.00 6.99
C MET A 124 -2.60 5.20 8.51
N GLN A 125 -1.71 4.51 9.24
CA GLN A 125 -1.53 4.70 10.69
C GLN A 125 -0.87 6.05 11.03
N MET A 126 -0.32 6.75 10.03
CA MET A 126 0.21 8.10 10.20
C MET A 126 -0.88 9.20 10.20
N GLU A 127 -2.16 8.85 9.96
CA GLU A 127 -3.26 9.81 9.99
C GLU A 127 -3.28 10.61 11.29
N GLU A 128 -3.29 9.94 12.44
CA GLU A 128 -3.35 10.60 13.75
C GLU A 128 -2.13 11.52 14.01
N PRO A 129 -0.86 11.07 13.87
CA PRO A 129 0.29 11.95 14.04
C PRO A 129 0.30 13.16 13.09
N VAL A 130 -0.05 12.95 11.82
CA VAL A 130 -0.07 14.03 10.81
C VAL A 130 -1.20 15.03 11.13
N MET A 131 -2.40 14.55 11.42
CA MET A 131 -3.53 15.41 11.73
C MET A 131 -3.37 16.14 13.05
N SER A 132 -2.79 15.50 14.08
CA SER A 132 -2.50 16.13 15.36
C SER A 132 -1.49 17.26 15.20
N SER A 133 -0.36 17.02 14.49
CA SER A 133 0.64 18.06 14.24
C SER A 133 0.07 19.22 13.42
N LEU A 134 -0.82 18.95 12.46
CA LEU A 134 -1.49 20.00 11.68
C LEU A 134 -2.48 20.81 12.52
N GLN A 135 -3.14 20.20 13.49
CA GLN A 135 -3.99 20.90 14.44
C GLN A 135 -3.18 21.83 15.34
N ASP A 136 -1.97 21.42 15.78
CA ASP A 136 -1.05 22.27 16.53
C ASP A 136 -0.62 23.48 15.70
N VAL A 137 -0.33 23.28 14.40
CA VAL A 137 -0.07 24.37 13.44
C VAL A 137 -1.22 25.35 13.38
N LYS A 138 -2.46 24.86 13.25
CA LYS A 138 -3.65 25.70 13.21
C LYS A 138 -3.86 26.49 14.49
N GLN A 139 -3.61 25.88 15.64
CA GLN A 139 -3.72 26.53 16.94
C GLN A 139 -2.67 27.64 17.10
N SER A 140 -1.39 27.37 16.81
CA SER A 140 -0.33 28.37 16.92
C SER A 140 -0.52 29.54 15.94
N SER A 141 -0.98 29.25 14.72
CA SER A 141 -1.37 30.29 13.76
C SER A 141 -2.48 31.20 14.29
N SER A 142 -3.52 30.64 14.91
CA SER A 142 -4.61 31.42 15.49
C SER A 142 -4.21 32.30 16.67
N GLN A 143 -3.14 31.92 17.37
CA GLN A 143 -2.57 32.68 18.49
C GLN A 143 -1.57 33.76 18.03
N LEU A 144 -1.24 33.79 16.74
CA LEU A 144 -0.24 34.68 16.15
C LEU A 144 1.15 34.56 16.81
N ASP A 145 1.46 33.37 17.34
CA ASP A 145 2.77 33.05 17.92
C ASP A 145 3.70 32.52 16.83
N SER A 146 4.54 33.39 16.27
CA SER A 146 5.44 33.07 15.19
C SER A 146 6.43 31.95 15.58
N SER A 147 6.99 32.00 16.79
CA SER A 147 7.94 30.97 17.23
C SER A 147 7.31 29.60 17.34
N GLN A 148 6.14 29.53 17.97
CA GLN A 148 5.39 28.29 18.13
C GLN A 148 4.87 27.77 16.78
N PHE A 149 4.44 28.67 15.89
CA PHE A 149 4.03 28.27 14.54
C PHE A 149 5.16 27.60 13.75
N HIS A 150 6.37 28.18 13.76
CA HIS A 150 7.51 27.56 13.10
C HIS A 150 7.86 26.20 13.68
N GLU A 151 7.83 26.05 15.00
CA GLU A 151 8.10 24.79 15.67
C GLU A 151 7.06 23.71 15.31
N THR A 152 5.77 24.02 15.46
CA THR A 152 4.69 23.08 15.15
C THR A 152 4.65 22.71 13.68
N PHE A 153 4.91 23.69 12.78
CA PHE A 153 4.97 23.41 11.35
C PHE A 153 6.17 22.54 10.97
N ASN A 154 7.31 22.68 11.63
CA ASN A 154 8.45 21.79 11.42
C ASN A 154 8.15 20.35 11.88
N VAL A 155 7.37 20.16 12.95
CA VAL A 155 6.90 18.83 13.37
C VAL A 155 5.96 18.23 12.30
N PHE A 156 5.01 19.03 11.77
CA PHE A 156 4.16 18.60 10.67
C PHE A 156 4.99 18.20 9.43
N LEU A 157 5.96 19.02 9.02
CA LEU A 157 6.84 18.72 7.90
C LEU A 157 7.61 17.41 8.10
N SER A 158 8.14 17.15 9.30
CA SER A 158 8.82 15.89 9.59
C SER A 158 7.90 14.68 9.42
N ASN A 159 6.66 14.77 9.91
CA ASN A 159 5.65 13.73 9.72
C ASN A 159 5.31 13.55 8.23
N TYR A 160 5.13 14.66 7.50
CA TYR A 160 4.84 14.64 6.08
C TYR A 160 5.99 14.03 5.25
N GLU A 161 7.22 14.45 5.48
CA GLU A 161 8.40 13.91 4.77
C GLU A 161 8.62 12.42 5.06
N THR A 162 8.30 11.97 6.27
CA THR A 162 8.31 10.53 6.61
C THR A 162 7.27 9.75 5.82
N LEU A 163 6.10 10.35 5.59
CA LEU A 163 4.97 9.75 4.89
C LEU A 163 5.11 9.79 3.36
N LYS A 164 5.67 10.87 2.84
CA LYS A 164 5.69 11.23 1.42
C LYS A 164 6.16 10.12 0.47
N PRO A 165 7.23 9.35 0.72
CA PRO A 165 7.62 8.26 -0.18
C PRO A 165 6.54 7.18 -0.34
N SER A 166 5.78 6.91 0.72
CA SER A 166 4.65 5.97 0.66
C SER A 166 3.51 6.51 -0.20
N LEU A 167 3.23 7.81 -0.10
CA LEU A 167 2.24 8.48 -0.96
C LEU A 167 2.67 8.48 -2.43
N GLN A 168 3.98 8.60 -2.72
CA GLN A 168 4.52 8.57 -4.08
C GLN A 168 4.27 7.25 -4.80
N VAL A 169 4.20 6.14 -4.08
CA VAL A 169 3.97 4.80 -4.66
C VAL A 169 2.52 4.36 -4.61
N ASP A 170 1.68 5.02 -3.82
CA ASP A 170 0.32 4.54 -3.53
C ASP A 170 -0.80 5.50 -3.99
N LEU A 171 -0.47 6.77 -4.29
CA LEU A 171 -1.44 7.76 -4.76
C LEU A 171 -1.24 8.10 -6.24
N ASP A 172 -2.31 8.59 -6.86
CA ASP A 172 -2.21 9.21 -8.16
C ASP A 172 -1.31 10.45 -8.13
N ALA A 173 -0.50 10.63 -9.18
CA ALA A 173 0.47 11.74 -9.28
C ALA A 173 -0.19 13.11 -9.13
N ASP A 174 -1.41 13.29 -9.65
CA ASP A 174 -2.15 14.55 -9.57
C ASP A 174 -2.55 14.89 -8.13
N GLN A 175 -3.00 13.89 -7.35
CA GLN A 175 -3.35 14.07 -5.93
C GLN A 175 -2.11 14.47 -5.11
N LEU A 176 -1.02 13.74 -5.29
CA LEU A 176 0.23 14.05 -4.60
C LEU A 176 0.77 15.44 -4.98
N GLN A 177 0.67 15.83 -6.24
CA GLN A 177 1.11 17.15 -6.71
C GLN A 177 0.32 18.28 -6.03
N VAL A 178 -0.99 18.13 -5.88
CA VAL A 178 -1.84 19.11 -5.18
C VAL A 178 -1.44 19.23 -3.72
N LEU A 179 -1.29 18.11 -3.02
CA LEU A 179 -0.86 18.10 -1.62
C LEU A 179 0.53 18.72 -1.44
N ASP A 180 1.51 18.29 -2.25
CA ASP A 180 2.87 18.84 -2.24
C ASP A 180 2.89 20.36 -2.50
N ALA A 181 2.02 20.85 -3.39
CA ALA A 181 1.92 22.27 -3.68
C ALA A 181 1.39 23.04 -2.45
N GLN A 182 0.40 22.50 -1.74
CA GLN A 182 -0.13 23.14 -0.51
C GLN A 182 0.91 23.12 0.61
N VAL A 183 1.61 22.02 0.83
CA VAL A 183 2.68 21.94 1.84
C VAL A 183 3.76 22.97 1.55
N ARG A 184 4.26 23.02 0.30
CA ARG A 184 5.28 23.99 -0.11
C ARG A 184 4.79 25.44 -0.03
N TYR A 185 3.51 25.69 -0.31
CA TYR A 185 2.94 27.02 -0.18
C TYR A 185 2.99 27.50 1.28
N VAL A 186 2.51 26.69 2.22
CA VAL A 186 2.53 27.04 3.64
C VAL A 186 3.98 27.18 4.14
N ASP A 187 4.87 26.30 3.72
CA ASP A 187 6.29 26.34 4.07
C ASP A 187 6.97 27.64 3.61
N HIS A 188 6.71 28.06 2.37
CA HIS A 188 7.33 29.24 1.78
C HIS A 188 6.78 30.56 2.31
N TYR A 189 5.48 30.62 2.62
CA TYR A 189 4.76 31.83 3.02
C TYR A 189 4.42 31.87 4.51
N ARG A 190 5.24 31.27 5.37
CA ARG A 190 4.99 31.16 6.82
C ARG A 190 4.73 32.50 7.49
N GLU A 191 5.54 33.52 7.16
CA GLU A 191 5.45 34.87 7.74
C GLU A 191 4.19 35.62 7.26
N GLU A 192 3.88 35.51 5.96
CA GLU A 192 2.71 36.13 5.36
C GLU A 192 1.41 35.53 5.89
N ILE A 193 1.39 34.22 6.12
CA ILE A 193 0.23 33.49 6.68
C ILE A 193 -0.10 34.00 8.09
N LEU A 194 0.93 34.30 8.89
CA LEU A 194 0.74 34.87 10.23
C LEU A 194 0.36 36.35 10.19
N ALA A 195 0.85 37.10 9.21
CA ALA A 195 0.65 38.54 9.13
C ALA A 195 -0.69 38.95 8.51
N THR A 196 -1.30 38.07 7.68
CA THR A 196 -2.42 38.43 6.82
C THR A 196 -3.64 37.52 7.05
N PRO A 197 -4.77 38.05 7.56
CA PRO A 197 -5.97 37.21 7.81
C PRO A 197 -6.47 36.45 6.59
N THR A 198 -6.27 36.99 5.37
CA THR A 198 -6.66 36.35 4.12
C THR A 198 -5.86 35.08 3.81
N GLU A 199 -4.65 34.96 4.34
CA GLU A 199 -3.76 33.81 4.16
C GLU A 199 -3.98 32.72 5.24
N ALA A 200 -4.70 33.02 6.32
CA ALA A 200 -5.07 32.04 7.34
C ALA A 200 -5.84 30.84 6.75
N ASP A 201 -6.56 31.02 5.65
CA ASP A 201 -7.25 29.96 4.90
C ASP A 201 -6.28 28.96 4.26
N ALA A 202 -4.97 29.29 4.15
CA ALA A 202 -3.97 28.38 3.58
C ALA A 202 -3.81 27.10 4.43
N ILE A 203 -3.87 27.24 5.76
CA ILE A 203 -3.78 26.10 6.68
C ILE A 203 -5.04 25.23 6.58
N GLU A 204 -6.21 25.85 6.41
CA GLU A 204 -7.47 25.11 6.22
C GLU A 204 -7.50 24.36 4.88
N ARG A 205 -6.96 24.96 3.81
CA ARG A 205 -6.77 24.26 2.53
C ARG A 205 -5.84 23.07 2.69
N LEU A 206 -4.69 23.26 3.34
CA LEU A 206 -3.76 22.15 3.62
C LEU A 206 -4.42 21.03 4.43
N GLU A 207 -5.15 21.37 5.49
CA GLU A 207 -5.90 20.40 6.30
C GLU A 207 -6.90 19.60 5.46
N LYS A 208 -7.60 20.27 4.55
CA LYS A 208 -8.56 19.62 3.65
C LYS A 208 -7.88 18.63 2.71
N GLU A 209 -6.74 19.00 2.10
CA GLU A 209 -6.00 18.12 1.19
C GLU A 209 -5.41 16.91 1.94
N VAL A 210 -4.84 17.11 3.12
CA VAL A 210 -4.35 16.01 3.97
C VAL A 210 -5.49 15.04 4.32
N LYS A 211 -6.65 15.57 4.77
CA LYS A 211 -7.83 14.74 5.07
C LYS A 211 -8.33 13.97 3.84
N ALA A 212 -8.31 14.59 2.66
CA ALA A 212 -8.77 13.96 1.43
C ALA A 212 -7.97 12.72 1.10
N VAL A 213 -6.63 12.76 1.25
CA VAL A 213 -5.74 11.61 1.02
C VAL A 213 -6.13 10.41 1.89
N PHE A 214 -6.29 10.58 3.18
CA PHE A 214 -6.67 9.49 4.09
C PHE A 214 -8.10 9.01 3.85
N TYR A 215 -9.03 9.91 3.59
CA TYR A 215 -10.43 9.57 3.35
C TYR A 215 -10.63 8.80 2.05
N GLU A 216 -10.01 9.22 0.95
CA GLU A 216 -10.14 8.56 -0.35
C GLU A 216 -9.59 7.14 -0.30
N LYS A 217 -8.44 6.93 0.36
CA LYS A 217 -7.86 5.60 0.54
C LYS A 217 -8.77 4.69 1.35
N THR A 218 -9.34 5.17 2.46
CA THR A 218 -10.31 4.41 3.26
C THR A 218 -11.55 4.03 2.43
N ARG A 219 -12.00 4.92 1.55
CA ARG A 219 -13.14 4.67 0.66
C ARG A 219 -12.82 3.62 -0.41
N GLU A 220 -11.66 3.68 -1.03
CA GLU A 220 -11.21 2.68 -2.02
C GLU A 220 -11.21 1.28 -1.43
N GLU A 221 -10.68 1.11 -0.23
CA GLU A 221 -10.66 -0.17 0.47
C GLU A 221 -12.06 -0.68 0.81
N SER A 222 -12.97 0.21 1.23
CA SER A 222 -14.35 -0.16 1.58
C SER A 222 -15.18 -0.59 0.36
N VAL A 223 -14.82 -0.16 -0.84
CA VAL A 223 -15.54 -0.44 -2.10
C VAL A 223 -14.98 -1.67 -2.83
N GLN A 224 -13.81 -2.17 -2.47
CA GLN A 224 -13.25 -3.40 -3.02
C GLN A 224 -13.70 -4.65 -2.24
N PRO A 225 -14.93 -5.20 -2.47
CA PRO A 225 -15.15 -6.59 -2.16
C PRO A 225 -14.16 -7.36 -3.05
N SER A 226 -13.37 -8.23 -2.45
CA SER A 226 -12.35 -8.98 -3.21
C SER A 226 -12.97 -9.49 -4.50
N LEU A 227 -12.56 -8.97 -5.66
CA LEU A 227 -13.06 -9.38 -6.97
C LEU A 227 -13.05 -10.91 -7.10
N GLY A 228 -12.08 -11.57 -6.44
CA GLY A 228 -12.00 -13.02 -6.34
C GLY A 228 -13.23 -13.65 -5.65
N TRP A 229 -13.76 -13.04 -4.58
CA TRP A 229 -14.97 -13.55 -3.91
C TRP A 229 -16.22 -13.39 -4.78
N VAL A 230 -16.38 -12.24 -5.46
CA VAL A 230 -17.52 -11.97 -6.36
C VAL A 230 -17.48 -12.91 -7.57
N ILE A 231 -16.31 -13.09 -8.19
CA ILE A 231 -16.12 -14.01 -9.33
C ILE A 231 -16.35 -15.46 -8.88
N SER A 232 -15.86 -15.87 -7.71
CA SER A 232 -16.06 -17.22 -7.19
C SER A 232 -17.53 -17.51 -6.87
N MET A 233 -18.23 -16.55 -6.27
CA MET A 233 -19.66 -16.71 -5.94
C MET A 233 -20.51 -16.75 -7.20
N THR A 234 -20.31 -15.83 -8.14
CA THR A 234 -21.06 -15.77 -9.40
C THR A 234 -20.74 -16.96 -10.29
N GLY A 235 -19.46 -17.30 -10.44
CA GLY A 235 -19.02 -18.48 -11.20
C GLY A 235 -19.52 -19.79 -10.60
N GLY A 236 -19.49 -19.91 -9.27
CA GLY A 236 -20.03 -21.09 -8.56
C GLY A 236 -21.52 -21.30 -8.80
N ILE A 237 -22.33 -20.24 -8.78
CA ILE A 237 -23.77 -20.30 -9.07
C ILE A 237 -24.02 -20.74 -10.52
N ILE A 238 -23.29 -20.15 -11.47
CA ILE A 238 -23.44 -20.49 -12.91
C ILE A 238 -23.09 -21.97 -13.17
N ILE A 239 -21.96 -22.44 -12.62
CA ILE A 239 -21.51 -23.83 -12.79
C ILE A 239 -22.52 -24.80 -12.18
N THR A 240 -23.03 -24.50 -10.99
CA THR A 240 -24.00 -25.35 -10.30
C THR A 240 -25.32 -25.45 -11.06
N THR A 241 -25.82 -24.34 -11.59
CA THR A 241 -27.07 -24.30 -12.36
C THR A 241 -26.92 -25.04 -13.70
N LEU A 242 -25.81 -24.84 -14.43
CA LEU A 242 -25.53 -25.52 -15.68
C LEU A 242 -25.34 -27.03 -15.48
N SER A 243 -24.66 -27.43 -14.40
CA SER A 243 -24.47 -28.83 -14.02
C SER A 243 -25.80 -29.51 -13.69
N TYR A 244 -26.67 -28.82 -12.93
CA TYR A 244 -28.02 -29.31 -12.62
C TYR A 244 -28.88 -29.47 -13.87
N VAL A 245 -28.91 -28.49 -14.77
CA VAL A 245 -29.68 -28.54 -16.02
C VAL A 245 -29.15 -29.63 -16.94
N GLY A 246 -27.83 -29.77 -17.05
CA GLY A 246 -27.22 -30.86 -17.85
C GLY A 246 -27.56 -32.25 -17.31
N TRP A 247 -27.52 -32.44 -15.98
CA TRP A 247 -27.89 -33.70 -15.33
C TRP A 247 -29.38 -34.02 -15.52
N ARG A 248 -30.26 -33.05 -15.35
CA ARG A 248 -31.71 -33.21 -15.54
C ARG A 248 -32.06 -33.58 -16.99
N LYS A 249 -31.41 -32.92 -17.97
CA LYS A 249 -31.60 -33.24 -19.39
C LYS A 249 -31.10 -34.65 -19.73
N TYR A 250 -29.97 -35.04 -19.22
CA TYR A 250 -29.41 -36.38 -19.41
C TYR A 250 -30.32 -37.47 -18.82
N LYS A 251 -30.87 -37.26 -17.61
CA LYS A 251 -31.80 -38.19 -16.99
C LYS A 251 -33.10 -38.32 -17.76
N GLY A 252 -33.67 -37.21 -18.27
CA GLY A 252 -34.87 -37.21 -19.10
C GLY A 252 -34.70 -37.99 -20.41
N GLN A 253 -33.58 -37.87 -21.09
CA GLN A 253 -33.26 -38.62 -22.31
C GLN A 253 -33.10 -40.14 -22.07
N GLN A 254 -32.59 -40.53 -20.91
CA GLN A 254 -32.52 -41.95 -20.53
C GLN A 254 -33.91 -42.57 -20.27
N GLU A 255 -34.83 -41.82 -19.70
CA GLU A 255 -36.21 -42.27 -19.44
C GLU A 255 -36.99 -42.38 -20.73
N GLU A 256 -36.84 -41.46 -21.70
CA GLU A 256 -37.46 -41.55 -23.04
C GLU A 256 -36.92 -42.73 -23.88
N ALA A 257 -35.59 -42.99 -23.79
CA ALA A 257 -34.98 -44.13 -24.48
C ALA A 257 -35.43 -45.48 -23.91
N ARG A 258 -35.79 -45.53 -22.63
CA ARG A 258 -36.26 -46.76 -21.95
C ARG A 258 -37.74 -47.04 -22.19
N ASN A 259 -38.53 -46.00 -22.52
CA ASN A 259 -40.00 -46.14 -22.76
C ASN A 259 -40.40 -46.24 -24.22
N LYS A 260 -39.47 -46.40 -25.18
CA LYS A 260 -39.82 -46.71 -26.57
C LYS A 260 -40.21 -48.15 -26.65
N PRO A 261 -41.54 -48.46 -26.99
CA PRO A 261 -41.96 -49.84 -27.21
C PRO A 261 -41.27 -50.35 -28.45
N ASN A 262 -40.72 -51.57 -28.36
CA ASN A 262 -40.26 -52.33 -29.49
C ASN A 262 -41.49 -52.66 -30.42
N HIS A 263 -41.53 -52.01 -31.57
CA HIS A 263 -42.37 -52.46 -32.72
C HIS A 263 -41.47 -53.20 -33.69
#